data_b86947d4703d9a03d3e6de2bd027ac74
#
_entry.id   b86947d4703d9a03d3e6de2bd027ac74
#
_cell.length_a   1.000
_cell.length_b   1.000
_cell.length_c   1.000
_cell.angle_alpha   90.00
_cell.angle_beta   90.00
_cell.angle_gamma   90.00
#
_symmetry.space_group_name_H-M   'P 1'
#
loop_
_entity.id
_entity.type
_entity.pdbx_description
1 polymer ?
#
loop_
_entity_poly.entity_id
_entity_poly.type
_entity_poly.pdbx_seq_one_letter_code
_entity_poly.pdbx_strand_id
1 'polypeptide(L)'
;LRRMQSHIGTVIDRYKDSIAIWDVVNEAIEQDKWRRSKWLAIIGEEYFAKAFAFARDTDPTAHLIYNDYNMHNPDKQEFIIAQVNKCKRMGIRVDGVGMECHATLDEGPPIDEIETAIVNFAKAGLRVHISELDVDVLPSAWDYQGAEIDVNYEYSEKINPYKNALPG
;
A
#
# COMPACT_ATOMS: atom_id res chain seq x y z
N LEU A 1 6.99 19.00 7.76
CA LEU A 1 5.98 19.31 6.74
C LEU A 1 6.57 19.88 5.46
N ARG A 2 7.44 20.91 5.47
CA ARG A 2 7.99 21.52 4.25
C ARG A 2 8.64 20.51 3.30
N ARG A 3 9.44 19.57 3.82
CA ARG A 3 10.08 18.52 2.99
C ARG A 3 9.06 17.60 2.34
N MET A 4 8.03 17.19 3.07
CA MET A 4 6.94 16.35 2.54
C MET A 4 6.20 17.10 1.42
N GLN A 5 5.77 18.31 1.67
CA GLN A 5 5.08 19.14 0.69
C GLN A 5 5.93 19.36 -0.58
N SER A 6 7.21 19.73 -0.40
CA SER A 6 8.12 19.92 -1.54
C SER A 6 8.34 18.65 -2.33
N HIS A 7 8.50 17.50 -1.67
CA HIS A 7 8.69 16.22 -2.34
C HIS A 7 7.44 15.81 -3.14
N ILE A 8 6.28 15.79 -2.49
CA ILE A 8 5.01 15.44 -3.14
C ILE A 8 4.74 16.37 -4.33
N GLY A 9 4.85 17.69 -4.10
CA GLY A 9 4.62 18.68 -5.15
C GLY A 9 5.58 18.52 -6.32
N THR A 10 6.87 18.33 -6.07
CA THR A 10 7.86 18.17 -7.15
C THR A 10 7.64 16.90 -7.97
N VAL A 11 7.34 15.79 -7.31
CA VAL A 11 7.14 14.50 -8.00
C VAL A 11 5.85 14.52 -8.81
N ILE A 12 4.75 14.92 -8.20
CA ILE A 12 3.45 14.95 -8.90
C ILE A 12 3.49 15.96 -10.05
N ASP A 13 4.00 17.19 -9.83
CA ASP A 13 4.06 18.20 -10.90
C ASP A 13 4.88 17.74 -12.10
N ARG A 14 5.97 16.99 -11.85
CA ARG A 14 6.80 16.42 -12.91
C ARG A 14 6.07 15.39 -13.78
N TYR A 15 5.19 14.59 -13.20
CA TYR A 15 4.62 13.41 -13.87
C TYR A 15 3.10 13.47 -14.07
N LYS A 16 2.41 14.55 -13.66
CA LYS A 16 0.95 14.69 -13.74
C LYS A 16 0.35 14.46 -15.13
N ASP A 17 1.10 14.76 -16.20
CA ASP A 17 0.63 14.56 -17.57
C ASP A 17 0.74 13.10 -18.02
N SER A 18 1.41 12.25 -17.24
CA SER A 18 1.68 10.84 -17.59
C SER A 18 1.12 9.86 -16.57
N ILE A 19 0.97 10.27 -15.30
CA ILE A 19 0.51 9.43 -14.20
C ILE A 19 -0.81 9.99 -13.67
N ALA A 20 -1.87 9.19 -13.79
CA ALA A 20 -3.21 9.58 -13.37
C ALA A 20 -3.58 9.10 -11.95
N ILE A 21 -2.87 8.12 -11.41
CA ILE A 21 -3.13 7.50 -10.10
C ILE A 21 -1.85 7.55 -9.26
N TRP A 22 -1.98 7.95 -8.00
CA TRP A 22 -0.86 8.06 -7.08
C TRP A 22 -1.12 7.32 -5.78
N ASP A 23 -0.18 6.46 -5.39
CA ASP A 23 -0.05 5.95 -4.03
C ASP A 23 0.53 7.07 -3.17
N VAL A 24 -0.37 7.88 -2.60
CA VAL A 24 0.03 9.08 -1.86
C VAL A 24 0.68 8.73 -0.53
N VAL A 25 0.15 7.72 0.12
CA VAL A 25 0.70 7.15 1.35
C VAL A 25 0.72 5.64 1.21
N ASN A 26 1.87 5.04 1.47
CA ASN A 26 2.10 3.61 1.40
C ASN A 26 2.43 3.03 2.77
N GLU A 27 1.84 1.87 3.10
CA GLU A 27 2.12 1.06 4.28
C GLU A 27 2.18 1.84 5.60
N ALA A 28 1.20 2.69 5.84
CA ALA A 28 1.17 3.55 7.02
C ALA A 28 0.46 2.92 8.23
N ILE A 29 -0.25 1.82 8.02
CA ILE A 29 -1.15 1.21 8.99
C ILE A 29 -0.74 -0.24 9.25
N GLU A 30 -0.60 -0.59 10.52
CA GLU A 30 -0.28 -1.92 10.99
C GLU A 30 -1.45 -2.45 11.83
N GLN A 31 -2.25 -3.34 11.24
CA GLN A 31 -3.52 -3.83 11.79
C GLN A 31 -4.46 -2.66 12.14
N ASP A 32 -4.69 -2.41 13.41
CA ASP A 32 -5.62 -1.41 13.96
C ASP A 32 -4.96 -0.11 14.42
N LYS A 33 -3.71 0.15 14.00
CA LYS A 33 -2.92 1.29 14.46
C LYS A 33 -1.96 1.81 13.40
N TRP A 34 -1.42 3.00 13.66
CA TRP A 34 -0.35 3.56 12.86
C TRP A 34 0.96 2.76 12.96
N ARG A 35 1.54 2.43 11.82
CA ARG A 35 2.90 1.88 11.74
C ARG A 35 3.90 2.91 12.25
N ARG A 36 4.89 2.47 13.01
CA ARG A 36 5.98 3.34 13.48
C ARG A 36 6.81 3.81 12.30
N SER A 37 6.83 5.11 12.07
CA SER A 37 7.58 5.73 11.00
C SER A 37 8.17 7.07 11.46
N LYS A 38 9.18 7.57 10.73
CA LYS A 38 9.71 8.92 10.98
C LYS A 38 8.65 9.99 10.72
N TRP A 39 7.73 9.76 9.80
CA TRP A 39 6.61 10.68 9.54
C TRP A 39 5.69 10.79 10.74
N LEU A 40 5.27 9.67 11.30
CA LEU A 40 4.45 9.64 12.50
C LEU A 40 5.16 10.28 13.70
N ALA A 41 6.43 9.94 13.91
CA ALA A 41 7.19 10.45 15.07
C ALA A 41 7.44 11.97 15.02
N ILE A 42 7.59 12.56 13.84
CA ILE A 42 7.96 13.98 13.69
C ILE A 42 6.73 14.87 13.48
N ILE A 43 5.72 14.37 12.76
CA ILE A 43 4.55 15.17 12.35
C ILE A 43 3.31 14.79 13.17
N GLY A 44 3.23 13.55 13.65
CA GLY A 44 2.02 12.98 14.23
C GLY A 44 1.08 12.43 13.15
N GLU A 45 -0.09 11.94 13.56
CA GLU A 45 -1.08 11.29 12.69
C GLU A 45 -1.57 12.18 11.53
N GLU A 46 -1.47 13.49 11.69
CA GLU A 46 -1.89 14.45 10.66
C GLU A 46 -1.09 14.33 9.36
N TYR A 47 0.09 13.66 9.38
CA TYR A 47 0.90 13.49 8.18
C TYR A 47 0.13 12.81 7.06
N PHE A 48 -0.76 11.86 7.40
CA PHE A 48 -1.60 11.14 6.45
C PHE A 48 -2.50 12.11 5.67
N ALA A 49 -3.34 12.84 6.39
CA ALA A 49 -4.24 13.81 5.77
C ALA A 49 -3.50 14.92 5.01
N LYS A 50 -2.36 15.37 5.55
CA LYS A 50 -1.55 16.41 4.90
C LYS A 50 -0.90 15.94 3.60
N ALA A 51 -0.47 14.67 3.52
CA ALA A 51 0.06 14.12 2.28
C ALA A 51 -1.00 14.17 1.17
N PHE A 52 -2.23 13.72 1.45
CA PHE A 52 -3.34 13.80 0.50
C PHE A 52 -3.71 15.24 0.13
N ALA A 53 -3.68 16.17 1.08
CA ALA A 53 -3.93 17.58 0.79
C ALA A 53 -2.88 18.15 -0.17
N PHE A 54 -1.59 17.88 0.07
CA PHE A 54 -0.50 18.35 -0.81
C PHE A 54 -0.58 17.72 -2.21
N ALA A 55 -0.93 16.44 -2.31
CA ALA A 55 -1.10 15.77 -3.58
C ALA A 55 -2.24 16.40 -4.39
N ARG A 56 -3.42 16.58 -3.78
CA ARG A 56 -4.58 17.24 -4.39
C ARG A 56 -4.27 18.67 -4.83
N ASP A 57 -3.57 19.44 -3.99
CA ASP A 57 -3.25 20.84 -4.30
C ASP A 57 -2.28 20.95 -5.48
N THR A 58 -1.48 19.90 -5.74
CA THR A 58 -0.56 19.85 -6.87
C THR A 58 -1.25 19.37 -8.14
N ASP A 59 -2.06 18.31 -8.05
CA ASP A 59 -2.90 17.82 -9.15
C ASP A 59 -4.32 17.52 -8.67
N PRO A 60 -5.24 18.48 -8.85
CA PRO A 60 -6.65 18.29 -8.47
C PRO A 60 -7.37 17.19 -9.24
N THR A 61 -6.84 16.75 -10.38
CA THR A 61 -7.47 15.77 -11.27
C THR A 61 -6.99 14.35 -11.03
N ALA A 62 -5.83 14.19 -10.40
CA ALA A 62 -5.28 12.88 -10.09
C ALA A 62 -6.18 12.04 -9.19
N HIS A 63 -6.15 10.72 -9.37
CA HIS A 63 -6.78 9.76 -8.48
C HIS A 63 -5.81 9.40 -7.36
N LEU A 64 -6.18 9.74 -6.12
CA LEU A 64 -5.31 9.66 -4.95
C LEU A 64 -5.70 8.46 -4.09
N ILE A 65 -4.80 7.51 -3.91
CA ILE A 65 -5.07 6.27 -3.18
C ILE A 65 -4.14 6.08 -1.98
N TYR A 66 -4.62 5.31 -1.03
CA TYR A 66 -3.84 4.73 0.06
C TYR A 66 -3.50 3.29 -0.29
N ASN A 67 -2.23 2.91 -0.29
CA ASN A 67 -1.76 1.57 -0.60
C ASN A 67 -1.25 0.84 0.64
N ASP A 68 -1.56 -0.47 0.77
CA ASP A 68 -1.04 -1.27 1.88
C ASP A 68 -1.23 -2.78 1.63
N TYR A 69 -0.46 -3.58 2.37
CA TYR A 69 -0.57 -5.03 2.42
C TYR A 69 -1.63 -5.49 3.45
N ASN A 70 -2.00 -6.77 3.39
CA ASN A 70 -2.93 -7.41 4.33
C ASN A 70 -4.27 -6.67 4.55
N MET A 71 -4.75 -5.99 3.53
CA MET A 71 -6.00 -5.25 3.60
C MET A 71 -7.25 -6.15 3.67
N HIS A 72 -7.11 -7.47 3.53
CA HIS A 72 -8.17 -8.44 3.82
C HIS A 72 -8.50 -8.52 5.32
N ASN A 73 -7.58 -8.09 6.21
CA ASN A 73 -7.80 -8.09 7.66
C ASN A 73 -8.90 -7.07 8.06
N PRO A 74 -9.97 -7.50 8.76
CA PRO A 74 -11.09 -6.62 9.13
C PRO A 74 -10.69 -5.42 10.00
N ASP A 75 -9.82 -5.63 11.00
CA ASP A 75 -9.39 -4.56 11.91
C ASP A 75 -8.62 -3.46 11.14
N LYS A 76 -7.80 -3.88 10.18
CA LYS A 76 -7.08 -2.97 9.30
C LYS A 76 -8.03 -2.19 8.39
N GLN A 77 -9.05 -2.84 7.84
CA GLN A 77 -10.08 -2.17 7.04
C GLN A 77 -10.81 -1.10 7.85
N GLU A 78 -11.24 -1.44 9.07
CA GLU A 78 -11.96 -0.51 9.94
C GLU A 78 -11.08 0.72 10.24
N PHE A 79 -9.83 0.51 10.58
CA PHE A 79 -8.91 1.61 10.86
C PHE A 79 -8.67 2.49 9.64
N ILE A 80 -8.42 1.90 8.44
CA ILE A 80 -8.27 2.64 7.18
C ILE A 80 -9.52 3.48 6.89
N ILE A 81 -10.70 2.88 6.95
CA ILE A 81 -11.97 3.57 6.69
C ILE A 81 -12.17 4.72 7.67
N ALA A 82 -11.81 4.54 8.94
CA ALA A 82 -11.87 5.60 9.94
C ALA A 82 -10.96 6.80 9.58
N GLN A 83 -9.73 6.55 9.11
CA GLN A 83 -8.81 7.61 8.68
C GLN A 83 -9.30 8.31 7.41
N VAL A 84 -9.80 7.57 6.44
CA VAL A 84 -10.41 8.13 5.24
C VAL A 84 -11.61 9.02 5.58
N ASN A 85 -12.47 8.57 6.49
CA ASN A 85 -13.60 9.36 6.95
C ASN A 85 -13.16 10.63 7.72
N LYS A 86 -12.04 10.56 8.46
CA LYS A 86 -11.43 11.74 9.07
C LYS A 86 -10.98 12.74 8.01
N CYS A 87 -10.31 12.27 6.95
CA CYS A 87 -9.93 13.12 5.81
C CYS A 87 -11.16 13.75 5.14
N LYS A 88 -12.21 12.98 4.86
CA LYS A 88 -13.45 13.49 4.26
C LYS A 88 -14.09 14.60 5.09
N ARG A 89 -14.14 14.46 6.43
CA ARG A 89 -14.63 15.52 7.32
C ARG A 89 -13.81 16.80 7.29
N MET A 90 -12.53 16.70 6.93
CA MET A 90 -11.61 17.84 6.75
C MET A 90 -11.66 18.42 5.32
N GLY A 91 -12.51 17.90 4.44
CA GLY A 91 -12.56 18.30 3.03
C GLY A 91 -11.38 17.79 2.22
N ILE A 92 -10.66 16.78 2.71
CA ILE A 92 -9.52 16.16 2.04
C ILE A 92 -9.99 14.90 1.32
N ARG A 93 -9.68 14.81 0.04
CA ARG A 93 -10.06 13.70 -0.82
C ARG A 93 -9.08 12.53 -0.65
N VAL A 94 -9.65 11.35 -0.49
CA VAL A 94 -8.99 10.04 -0.69
C VAL A 94 -9.93 9.27 -1.60
N ASP A 95 -9.49 8.93 -2.80
CA ASP A 95 -10.37 8.43 -3.85
C ASP A 95 -10.46 6.90 -3.86
N GLY A 96 -9.43 6.23 -3.35
CA GLY A 96 -9.38 4.78 -3.35
C GLY A 96 -8.34 4.19 -2.42
N VAL A 97 -8.25 2.87 -2.49
CA VAL A 97 -7.22 2.06 -1.84
C VAL A 97 -6.56 1.14 -2.84
N GLY A 98 -5.27 0.88 -2.65
CA GLY A 98 -4.50 -0.17 -3.31
C GLY A 98 -4.31 -1.32 -2.35
N MET A 99 -4.80 -2.51 -2.72
CA MET A 99 -4.56 -3.76 -2.01
C MET A 99 -3.38 -4.45 -2.70
N GLU A 100 -2.26 -4.62 -2.00
CA GLU A 100 -1.04 -5.21 -2.59
C GLU A 100 -1.25 -6.65 -3.03
N CYS A 101 -1.95 -7.44 -2.22
CA CYS A 101 -2.33 -8.83 -2.53
C CYS A 101 -1.12 -9.75 -2.80
N HIS A 102 -0.01 -9.58 -2.06
CA HIS A 102 1.08 -10.52 -2.07
C HIS A 102 0.63 -11.89 -1.56
N ALA A 103 1.02 -12.94 -2.26
CA ALA A 103 0.68 -14.32 -1.93
C ALA A 103 1.85 -15.27 -2.17
N THR A 104 1.79 -16.46 -1.58
CA THR A 104 2.65 -17.59 -1.93
C THR A 104 1.78 -18.73 -2.48
N LEU A 105 2.40 -19.76 -3.06
CA LEU A 105 1.62 -20.91 -3.53
C LEU A 105 0.86 -21.63 -2.41
N ASP A 106 1.43 -21.64 -1.22
CA ASP A 106 0.88 -22.37 -0.06
C ASP A 106 0.06 -21.47 0.87
N GLU A 107 0.32 -20.14 0.84
CA GLU A 107 -0.30 -19.16 1.73
C GLU A 107 -0.67 -17.91 0.94
N GLY A 108 -1.92 -17.57 0.96
CA GLY A 108 -2.44 -16.32 0.40
C GLY A 108 -3.66 -15.89 1.19
N PRO A 109 -4.06 -14.62 1.08
CA PRO A 109 -5.31 -14.20 1.70
C PRO A 109 -6.47 -14.99 1.10
N PRO A 110 -7.40 -15.50 1.93
CA PRO A 110 -8.59 -16.20 1.44
C PRO A 110 -9.38 -15.33 0.47
N ILE A 111 -9.84 -15.91 -0.63
CA ILE A 111 -10.53 -15.16 -1.70
C ILE A 111 -11.79 -14.47 -1.18
N ASP A 112 -12.54 -15.12 -0.29
CA ASP A 112 -13.74 -14.57 0.34
C ASP A 112 -13.43 -13.38 1.27
N GLU A 113 -12.27 -13.36 1.91
CA GLU A 113 -11.79 -12.21 2.69
C GLU A 113 -11.40 -11.04 1.77
N ILE A 114 -10.77 -11.32 0.62
CA ILE A 114 -10.48 -10.30 -0.40
C ILE A 114 -11.78 -9.70 -0.94
N GLU A 115 -12.75 -10.54 -1.33
CA GLU A 115 -14.06 -10.07 -1.80
C GLU A 115 -14.76 -9.21 -0.74
N THR A 116 -14.74 -9.65 0.51
CA THR A 116 -15.30 -8.89 1.64
C THR A 116 -14.62 -7.53 1.79
N ALA A 117 -13.29 -7.48 1.71
CA ALA A 117 -12.53 -6.23 1.77
C ALA A 117 -12.90 -5.27 0.64
N ILE A 118 -12.98 -5.76 -0.59
CA ILE A 118 -13.39 -4.97 -1.76
C ILE A 118 -14.79 -4.36 -1.53
N VAL A 119 -15.73 -5.16 -1.05
CA VAL A 119 -17.10 -4.71 -0.77
C VAL A 119 -17.12 -3.65 0.35
N ASN A 120 -16.33 -3.84 1.41
CA ASN A 120 -16.28 -2.91 2.54
C ASN A 120 -15.69 -1.55 2.13
N PHE A 121 -14.59 -1.54 1.38
CA PHE A 121 -14.01 -0.31 0.84
C PHE A 121 -14.93 0.38 -0.16
N ALA A 122 -15.59 -0.37 -1.03
CA ALA A 122 -16.58 0.18 -1.98
C ALA A 122 -17.77 0.81 -1.25
N LYS A 123 -18.30 0.18 -0.19
CA LYS A 123 -19.35 0.76 0.68
C LYS A 123 -18.90 2.04 1.37
N ALA A 124 -17.62 2.17 1.69
CA ALA A 124 -17.03 3.40 2.22
C ALA A 124 -16.83 4.48 1.15
N GLY A 125 -17.18 4.19 -0.11
CA GLY A 125 -17.08 5.11 -1.25
C GLY A 125 -15.65 5.25 -1.77
N LEU A 126 -14.86 4.19 -1.66
CA LEU A 126 -13.50 4.11 -2.19
C LEU A 126 -13.46 3.20 -3.42
N ARG A 127 -12.67 3.57 -4.42
CA ARG A 127 -12.30 2.65 -5.49
C ARG A 127 -11.22 1.70 -4.97
N VAL A 128 -11.27 0.45 -5.39
CA VAL A 128 -10.30 -0.57 -5.01
C VAL A 128 -9.44 -0.90 -6.21
N HIS A 129 -8.13 -0.88 -5.99
CA HIS A 129 -7.11 -1.32 -6.93
C HIS A 129 -6.40 -2.53 -6.34
N ILE A 130 -6.05 -3.49 -7.17
CA ILE A 130 -5.07 -4.52 -6.85
C ILE A 130 -3.75 -4.00 -7.41
N SER A 131 -2.84 -3.60 -6.52
CA SER A 131 -1.71 -2.75 -6.88
C SER A 131 -0.41 -3.50 -7.14
N GLU A 132 -0.20 -4.63 -6.43
CA GLU A 132 1.11 -5.29 -6.42
C GLU A 132 0.97 -6.83 -6.47
N LEU A 133 -0.14 -7.34 -7.02
CA LEU A 133 -0.43 -8.77 -7.03
C LEU A 133 0.74 -9.58 -7.59
N ASP A 134 1.26 -10.43 -6.76
CA ASP A 134 2.24 -11.45 -7.13
C ASP A 134 1.94 -12.77 -6.41
N VAL A 135 2.55 -13.84 -6.90
CA VAL A 135 2.52 -15.15 -6.25
C VAL A 135 3.93 -15.71 -6.21
N ASP A 136 4.50 -15.73 -5.03
CA ASP A 136 5.80 -16.35 -4.80
C ASP A 136 5.70 -17.86 -4.97
N VAL A 137 6.40 -18.38 -5.98
CA VAL A 137 6.45 -19.83 -6.29
C VAL A 137 7.63 -20.53 -5.62
N LEU A 138 8.50 -19.79 -4.98
CA LEU A 138 9.64 -20.29 -4.23
C LEU A 138 9.42 -20.09 -2.74
N PRO A 139 10.08 -20.87 -1.87
CA PRO A 139 10.04 -20.61 -0.44
C PRO A 139 10.39 -19.16 -0.15
N SER A 140 9.53 -18.50 0.63
CA SER A 140 9.67 -17.08 0.93
C SER A 140 11.04 -16.76 1.51
N ALA A 141 11.67 -15.71 1.00
CA ALA A 141 12.87 -15.13 1.58
C ALA A 141 12.60 -14.34 2.87
N TRP A 142 11.36 -14.32 3.38
CA TRP A 142 10.95 -13.59 4.58
C TRP A 142 11.68 -14.03 5.86
N ASP A 143 12.28 -15.22 5.86
CA ASP A 143 13.20 -15.66 6.92
C ASP A 143 14.54 -14.91 6.92
N TYR A 144 14.83 -14.16 5.85
CA TYR A 144 16.01 -13.33 5.72
C TYR A 144 15.64 -11.89 6.03
N GLN A 145 15.91 -11.45 7.26
CA GLN A 145 15.64 -10.08 7.68
C GLN A 145 16.61 -9.10 7.00
N GLY A 146 16.13 -8.38 6.02
CA GLY A 146 16.85 -7.24 5.42
C GLY A 146 16.36 -6.90 4.02
N ALA A 147 16.39 -5.62 3.70
CA ALA A 147 16.04 -5.09 2.37
C ALA A 147 17.14 -5.31 1.31
N GLU A 148 18.23 -6.01 1.66
CA GLU A 148 19.33 -6.29 0.75
C GLU A 148 19.08 -7.62 0.05
N ILE A 149 18.26 -7.57 -0.97
CA ILE A 149 17.92 -8.70 -1.83
C ILE A 149 19.20 -9.39 -2.38
N ASP A 150 20.22 -8.61 -2.69
CA ASP A 150 21.47 -9.11 -3.33
C ASP A 150 22.32 -9.98 -2.43
N VAL A 151 22.26 -9.79 -1.12
CA VAL A 151 23.13 -10.51 -0.14
C VAL A 151 22.48 -11.82 0.32
N ASN A 152 21.15 -11.90 0.22
CA ASN A 152 20.39 -13.03 0.72
C ASN A 152 20.11 -14.09 -0.36
N TYR A 153 20.42 -13.79 -1.62
CA TYR A 153 20.31 -14.73 -2.72
C TYR A 153 21.52 -15.65 -2.86
N GLU A 154 22.05 -16.19 -1.78
CA GLU A 154 22.46 -17.58 -1.86
C GLU A 154 21.16 -18.42 -1.93
N TYR A 155 20.43 -18.25 -2.97
CA TYR A 155 19.56 -19.31 -3.46
C TYR A 155 20.44 -20.50 -3.76
N SER A 156 20.86 -21.14 -2.67
CA SER A 156 21.56 -22.39 -2.80
C SER A 156 20.65 -23.28 -3.60
N GLU A 157 21.22 -24.02 -4.51
CA GLU A 157 20.54 -25.07 -5.28
C GLU A 157 19.64 -25.96 -4.40
N LYS A 158 19.80 -25.92 -3.08
CA LYS A 158 19.05 -26.63 -2.06
C LYS A 158 17.68 -26.02 -1.73
N ILE A 159 17.48 -24.73 -1.96
CA ILE A 159 16.27 -24.03 -1.56
C ILE A 159 15.28 -23.86 -2.73
N ASN A 160 15.73 -24.04 -3.97
CA ASN A 160 14.85 -23.97 -5.13
C ASN A 160 14.25 -25.36 -5.45
N PRO A 161 13.03 -25.68 -4.99
CA PRO A 161 12.37 -26.95 -5.28
C PRO A 161 12.06 -27.11 -6.78
N TYR A 162 12.06 -26.01 -7.53
CA TYR A 162 11.75 -25.98 -8.97
C TYR A 162 13.00 -25.92 -9.86
N LYS A 163 14.19 -26.05 -9.31
CA LYS A 163 15.45 -26.04 -10.07
C LYS A 163 15.44 -26.99 -11.27
N ASN A 164 14.74 -28.11 -11.16
CA ASN A 164 14.60 -29.11 -12.20
C ASN A 164 13.20 -29.12 -12.85
N ALA A 165 12.33 -28.19 -12.51
CA ALA A 165 11.08 -28.04 -13.22
C ALA A 165 11.39 -27.50 -14.61
N LEU A 166 11.14 -28.28 -15.63
CA LEU A 166 11.24 -27.83 -17.02
C LEU A 166 10.25 -26.71 -17.23
N PRO A 167 10.65 -25.61 -17.91
CA PRO A 167 9.68 -24.67 -18.40
C PRO A 167 8.72 -25.41 -19.31
N GLY A 168 7.45 -25.42 -18.93
CA GLY A 168 6.36 -25.92 -19.75
C GLY A 168 6.17 -25.08 -21.01
#